data_bc0a7d54ca1ff88df6917e3f3a7b04dc
#
_entry.id   bc0a7d54ca1ff88df6917e3f3a7b04dc
#
_cell.length_a   1.000
_cell.length_b   1.000
_cell.length_c   1.000
_cell.angle_alpha   90.00
_cell.angle_beta   90.00
_cell.angle_gamma   90.00
#
_symmetry.space_group_name_H-M   'P 1'
#
loop_
_entity.id
_entity.type
_entity.pdbx_description
1 polymer ?
#
loop_
_entity_poly.entity_id
_entity_poly.type
_entity_poly.pdbx_seq_one_letter_code
_entity_poly.pdbx_strand_id
1 'polypeptide(L)'
;MVKLLIDLLDFLRSCAPLLTSLIILTVLCILLAKSIRKYATIYYIVLSIPFFLVAIPFVAQLMGVEMAGFTRIPILGELVRDYIHMGNFGHPLLIIIMYMGALNPRIPAVNKLMSIRKELSIISGSAVFTHSLIRVTNNFPNSLKFFTNNAEYLANTKVASELGAGISSFSFVLGIVMLIIFIPLWVTSFGGIRKRMGYAKWKKFQKWSYVLYAALFIHAMGIQIGGMMNPRGGHTPKPAAVETTVAQRQAPEANTENAKTANGEARSERNNEHVKDVTSENRKEHAAVKPETNKQGEQTVKPAASGRTPTKSLADIKVSAQTKRYIHLFSLILIYGSYLFLRLRKAKKDAVKRVKV
;
A
#
# COMPACT_ATOMS: atom_id res chain seq x y z
N MET A 1 -4.85 -33.38 -2.11
CA MET A 1 -3.65 -32.82 -1.48
C MET A 1 -3.27 -31.46 -2.08
N VAL A 2 -3.04 -31.34 -3.40
CA VAL A 2 -2.64 -30.05 -4.05
C VAL A 2 -3.67 -28.95 -3.84
N LYS A 3 -4.98 -29.20 -4.00
CA LYS A 3 -6.05 -28.22 -3.75
C LYS A 3 -6.03 -27.72 -2.31
N LEU A 4 -5.89 -28.60 -1.31
CA LEU A 4 -5.81 -28.20 0.10
C LEU A 4 -4.60 -27.29 0.37
N LEU A 5 -3.46 -27.57 -0.26
CA LEU A 5 -2.25 -26.73 -0.15
C LEU A 5 -2.47 -25.34 -0.76
N ILE A 6 -3.14 -25.27 -1.91
CA ILE A 6 -3.48 -24.00 -2.57
C ILE A 6 -4.45 -23.21 -1.68
N ASP A 7 -5.53 -23.82 -1.20
CA ASP A 7 -6.51 -23.17 -0.31
C ASP A 7 -5.84 -22.67 0.98
N LEU A 8 -4.91 -23.44 1.55
CA LEU A 8 -4.14 -23.04 2.73
C LEU A 8 -3.22 -21.85 2.44
N LEU A 9 -2.52 -21.86 1.29
CA LEU A 9 -1.65 -20.74 0.89
C LEU A 9 -2.45 -19.47 0.64
N ASP A 10 -3.61 -19.55 0.01
CA ASP A 10 -4.49 -18.41 -0.23
C ASP A 10 -5.06 -17.87 1.09
N PHE A 11 -5.43 -18.74 2.01
CA PHE A 11 -5.85 -18.35 3.36
C PHE A 11 -4.71 -17.63 4.11
N LEU A 12 -3.52 -18.22 4.15
CA LEU A 12 -2.35 -17.62 4.80
C LEU A 12 -1.96 -16.28 4.15
N ARG A 13 -1.98 -16.19 2.81
CA ARG A 13 -1.75 -14.95 2.08
C ARG A 13 -2.77 -13.88 2.45
N SER A 14 -4.03 -14.25 2.61
CA SER A 14 -5.11 -13.32 3.00
C SER A 14 -4.97 -12.82 4.44
N CYS A 15 -4.51 -13.67 5.37
CA CYS A 15 -4.45 -13.35 6.80
C CYS A 15 -3.11 -12.73 7.21
N ALA A 16 -2.00 -13.22 6.67
CA ALA A 16 -0.64 -12.85 7.06
C ALA A 16 0.27 -12.67 5.82
N PRO A 17 0.00 -11.71 4.92
CA PRO A 17 0.69 -11.58 3.65
C PRO A 17 2.21 -11.39 3.81
N LEU A 18 2.64 -10.62 4.81
CA LEU A 18 4.06 -10.42 5.10
C LEU A 18 4.76 -11.74 5.48
N LEU A 19 4.16 -12.51 6.40
CA LEU A 19 4.74 -13.75 6.90
C LEU A 19 4.77 -14.81 5.79
N THR A 20 3.70 -14.93 5.02
CA THR A 20 3.60 -15.85 3.88
C THR A 20 4.66 -15.52 2.83
N SER A 21 4.78 -14.24 2.45
CA SER A 21 5.82 -13.78 1.51
C SER A 21 7.23 -14.02 2.07
N LEU A 22 7.45 -13.78 3.36
CA LEU A 22 8.74 -14.02 4.00
C LEU A 22 9.15 -15.49 3.94
N ILE A 23 8.24 -16.41 4.22
CA ILE A 23 8.49 -17.86 4.16
C ILE A 23 8.79 -18.28 2.71
N ILE A 24 7.91 -17.92 1.77
CA ILE A 24 8.06 -18.27 0.35
C ILE A 24 9.36 -17.74 -0.21
N LEU A 25 9.65 -16.45 -0.03
CA LEU A 25 10.88 -15.83 -0.52
C LEU A 25 12.13 -16.42 0.14
N THR A 26 12.09 -16.76 1.43
CA THR A 26 13.22 -17.39 2.11
C THR A 26 13.52 -18.76 1.48
N VAL A 27 12.49 -19.59 1.27
CA VAL A 27 12.64 -20.91 0.64
C VAL A 27 13.17 -20.77 -0.78
N LEU A 28 12.58 -19.89 -1.60
CA LEU A 28 13.03 -19.63 -2.97
C LEU A 28 14.48 -19.13 -3.01
N CYS A 29 14.86 -18.20 -2.15
CA CYS A 29 16.24 -17.70 -2.08
C CYS A 29 17.25 -18.80 -1.69
N ILE A 30 16.89 -19.73 -0.81
CA ILE A 30 17.75 -20.86 -0.44
C ILE A 30 17.88 -21.87 -1.59
N LEU A 31 16.77 -22.20 -2.26
CA LEU A 31 16.75 -23.14 -3.37
C LEU A 31 17.48 -22.59 -4.59
N LEU A 32 17.23 -21.32 -4.93
CA LEU A 32 17.78 -20.66 -6.11
C LEU A 32 19.14 -19.98 -5.87
N ALA A 33 19.74 -20.10 -4.67
CA ALA A 33 20.99 -19.39 -4.32
C ALA A 33 22.12 -19.58 -5.34
N LYS A 34 22.33 -20.82 -5.82
CA LYS A 34 23.34 -21.12 -6.85
C LYS A 34 23.02 -20.42 -8.18
N SER A 35 21.75 -20.47 -8.61
CA SER A 35 21.26 -19.83 -9.84
C SER A 35 21.36 -18.31 -9.76
N ILE A 36 20.86 -17.70 -8.67
CA ILE A 36 20.93 -16.25 -8.44
C ILE A 36 22.38 -15.77 -8.49
N ARG A 37 23.30 -16.49 -7.87
CA ARG A 37 24.73 -16.13 -7.90
C ARG A 37 25.34 -16.25 -9.30
N LYS A 38 25.02 -17.32 -10.04
CA LYS A 38 25.55 -17.57 -11.39
C LYS A 38 25.00 -16.61 -12.42
N TYR A 39 23.70 -16.33 -12.35
CA TYR A 39 22.95 -15.55 -13.35
C TYR A 39 22.43 -14.21 -12.77
N ALA A 40 23.21 -13.57 -11.87
CA ALA A 40 22.79 -12.39 -11.14
C ALA A 40 22.21 -11.28 -12.03
N THR A 41 22.85 -11.01 -13.18
CA THR A 41 22.41 -9.99 -14.14
C THR A 41 21.01 -10.29 -14.69
N ILE A 42 20.72 -11.56 -15.02
CA ILE A 42 19.40 -11.97 -15.51
C ILE A 42 18.35 -11.71 -14.42
N TYR A 43 18.63 -12.10 -13.16
CA TYR A 43 17.73 -11.85 -12.04
C TYR A 43 17.50 -10.36 -11.79
N TYR A 44 18.54 -9.50 -11.94
CA TYR A 44 18.37 -8.04 -11.83
C TYR A 44 17.44 -7.52 -12.93
N ILE A 45 17.65 -7.94 -14.18
CA ILE A 45 16.82 -7.52 -15.32
C ILE A 45 15.36 -7.98 -15.12
N VAL A 46 15.15 -9.28 -14.92
CA VAL A 46 13.81 -9.89 -14.85
C VAL A 46 13.02 -9.39 -13.65
N LEU A 47 13.64 -9.14 -12.50
CA LEU A 47 12.94 -8.71 -11.30
C LEU A 47 12.89 -7.19 -11.14
N SER A 48 13.95 -6.45 -11.53
CA SER A 48 13.98 -4.99 -11.30
C SER A 48 13.27 -4.20 -12.40
N ILE A 49 13.31 -4.64 -13.68
CA ILE A 49 12.62 -3.94 -14.77
C ILE A 49 11.10 -3.83 -14.50
N PRO A 50 10.38 -4.90 -14.13
CA PRO A 50 8.95 -4.78 -13.82
C PRO A 50 8.67 -3.77 -12.70
N PHE A 51 9.53 -3.69 -11.66
CA PHE A 51 9.36 -2.70 -10.61
C PHE A 51 9.50 -1.28 -11.15
N PHE A 52 10.51 -1.00 -11.96
CA PHE A 52 10.68 0.33 -12.56
C PHE A 52 9.56 0.67 -13.54
N LEU A 53 9.07 -0.28 -14.33
CA LEU A 53 7.92 -0.06 -15.21
C LEU A 53 6.67 0.34 -14.41
N VAL A 54 6.41 -0.32 -13.28
CA VAL A 54 5.31 0.04 -12.38
C VAL A 54 5.51 1.44 -11.77
N ALA A 55 6.74 1.91 -11.62
CA ALA A 55 7.04 3.23 -11.09
C ALA A 55 6.76 4.36 -12.09
N ILE A 56 6.80 4.11 -13.41
CA ILE A 56 6.67 5.14 -14.46
C ILE A 56 5.41 6.01 -14.30
N PRO A 57 4.18 5.47 -14.13
CA PRO A 57 2.99 6.29 -13.96
C PRO A 57 3.05 7.23 -12.75
N PHE A 58 3.72 6.81 -11.68
CA PHE A 58 3.87 7.63 -10.46
C PHE A 58 4.92 8.73 -10.63
N VAL A 59 5.97 8.47 -11.39
CA VAL A 59 6.93 9.50 -11.78
C VAL A 59 6.26 10.51 -12.71
N ALA A 60 5.50 10.05 -13.70
CA ALA A 60 4.74 10.91 -14.59
C ALA A 60 3.75 11.80 -13.83
N GLN A 61 3.03 11.24 -12.85
CA GLN A 61 2.13 11.99 -11.96
C GLN A 61 2.86 13.08 -11.16
N LEU A 62 4.08 12.83 -10.68
CA LEU A 62 4.90 13.85 -10.02
C LEU A 62 5.31 14.98 -10.99
N MET A 63 5.38 14.70 -12.29
CA MET A 63 5.66 15.67 -13.35
C MET A 63 4.39 16.34 -13.91
N GLY A 64 3.22 16.07 -13.33
CA GLY A 64 1.93 16.59 -13.77
C GLY A 64 1.35 15.89 -15.02
N VAL A 65 1.89 14.72 -15.40
CA VAL A 65 1.42 13.94 -16.55
C VAL A 65 0.55 12.77 -16.08
N GLU A 66 -0.69 12.69 -16.55
CA GLU A 66 -1.56 11.56 -16.25
C GLU A 66 -1.24 10.36 -17.16
N MET A 67 -0.91 9.25 -16.56
CA MET A 67 -0.69 7.98 -17.25
C MET A 67 -1.52 6.86 -16.65
N ALA A 68 -2.05 5.98 -17.51
CA ALA A 68 -2.73 4.77 -17.06
C ALA A 68 -1.76 3.82 -16.36
N GLY A 69 -2.04 3.47 -15.10
CA GLY A 69 -1.24 2.53 -14.33
C GLY A 69 -1.60 1.07 -14.60
N PHE A 70 -0.65 0.17 -14.33
CA PHE A 70 -0.83 -1.29 -14.46
C PHE A 70 -1.91 -1.88 -13.55
N THR A 71 -2.39 -1.12 -12.55
CA THR A 71 -3.49 -1.53 -11.66
C THR A 71 -4.83 -1.70 -12.37
N ARG A 72 -4.97 -1.17 -13.60
CA ARG A 72 -6.17 -1.35 -14.45
C ARG A 72 -6.20 -2.71 -15.16
N ILE A 73 -5.07 -3.41 -15.26
CA ILE A 73 -5.00 -4.74 -15.86
C ILE A 73 -5.38 -5.75 -14.76
N PRO A 74 -6.42 -6.62 -14.92
CA PRO A 74 -6.88 -7.51 -13.85
C PRO A 74 -5.70 -8.27 -13.21
N ILE A 75 -5.47 -9.44 -13.19
CA ILE A 75 -4.42 -10.22 -12.52
C ILE A 75 -3.13 -9.44 -12.20
N LEU A 76 -2.58 -8.66 -13.17
CA LEU A 76 -1.39 -7.84 -12.98
C LEU A 76 -1.62 -6.72 -11.95
N GLY A 77 -2.80 -6.10 -11.98
CA GLY A 77 -3.20 -5.06 -11.01
C GLY A 77 -3.24 -5.59 -9.58
N GLU A 78 -3.71 -6.81 -9.36
CA GLU A 78 -3.69 -7.46 -8.05
C GLU A 78 -2.28 -7.75 -7.56
N LEU A 79 -1.43 -8.31 -8.43
CA LEU A 79 -0.02 -8.57 -8.11
C LEU A 79 0.72 -7.27 -7.76
N VAL A 80 0.53 -6.20 -8.55
CA VAL A 80 1.13 -4.90 -8.29
C VAL A 80 0.65 -4.34 -6.96
N ARG A 81 -0.67 -4.41 -6.68
CA ARG A 81 -1.23 -3.93 -5.42
C ARG A 81 -0.68 -4.71 -4.23
N ASP A 82 -0.75 -6.04 -4.26
CA ASP A 82 -0.46 -6.86 -3.10
C ASP A 82 1.04 -6.96 -2.80
N TYR A 83 1.89 -7.03 -3.82
CA TYR A 83 3.32 -7.22 -3.62
C TYR A 83 4.15 -5.94 -3.71
N ILE A 84 3.73 -4.95 -4.50
CA ILE A 84 4.49 -3.71 -4.68
C ILE A 84 3.90 -2.59 -3.83
N HIS A 85 2.63 -2.24 -4.02
CA HIS A 85 2.00 -1.16 -3.25
C HIS A 85 1.96 -1.44 -1.74
N MET A 86 1.70 -2.69 -1.33
CA MET A 86 1.71 -3.08 0.09
C MET A 86 3.10 -3.42 0.62
N GLY A 87 4.13 -3.46 -0.24
CA GLY A 87 5.51 -3.76 0.16
C GLY A 87 5.77 -5.22 0.50
N ASN A 88 4.85 -6.15 0.20
CA ASN A 88 4.96 -7.57 0.55
C ASN A 88 6.02 -8.35 -0.26
N PHE A 89 6.79 -7.68 -1.11
CA PHE A 89 7.98 -8.23 -1.76
C PHE A 89 9.27 -7.64 -1.19
N GLY A 90 9.37 -6.30 -1.16
CA GLY A 90 10.59 -5.61 -0.71
C GLY A 90 10.86 -5.77 0.78
N HIS A 91 9.83 -5.62 1.63
CA HIS A 91 9.96 -5.74 3.08
C HIS A 91 10.43 -7.14 3.54
N PRO A 92 9.84 -8.26 3.07
CA PRO A 92 10.37 -9.59 3.40
C PRO A 92 11.82 -9.80 2.98
N LEU A 93 12.25 -9.30 1.83
CA LEU A 93 13.65 -9.39 1.41
C LEU A 93 14.58 -8.60 2.33
N LEU A 94 14.18 -7.40 2.77
CA LEU A 94 14.93 -6.64 3.78
C LEU A 94 15.02 -7.41 5.11
N ILE A 95 13.94 -8.08 5.54
CA ILE A 95 13.94 -8.93 6.73
C ILE A 95 14.94 -10.09 6.56
N ILE A 96 14.97 -10.78 5.43
CA ILE A 96 15.93 -11.85 5.15
C ILE A 96 17.37 -11.30 5.26
N ILE A 97 17.66 -10.15 4.64
CA ILE A 97 18.98 -9.50 4.69
C ILE A 97 19.37 -9.12 6.13
N MET A 98 18.41 -8.63 6.90
CA MET A 98 18.55 -8.29 8.32
C MET A 98 18.94 -9.53 9.15
N TYR A 99 18.19 -10.61 9.00
CA TYR A 99 18.43 -11.87 9.74
C TYR A 99 19.74 -12.54 9.39
N MET A 100 20.19 -12.46 8.13
CA MET A 100 21.53 -12.97 7.75
C MET A 100 22.65 -12.34 8.59
N GLY A 101 22.49 -11.10 9.03
CA GLY A 101 23.45 -10.44 9.92
C GLY A 101 23.42 -10.94 11.37
N ALA A 102 22.30 -11.49 11.83
CA ALA A 102 22.10 -11.97 13.21
C ALA A 102 22.34 -13.47 13.38
N LEU A 103 22.01 -14.27 12.37
CA LEU A 103 22.11 -15.72 12.41
C LEU A 103 23.55 -16.23 12.29
N ASN A 104 23.76 -17.50 12.68
CA ASN A 104 25.06 -18.16 12.58
C ASN A 104 25.34 -18.60 11.12
N PRO A 105 26.39 -18.10 10.46
CA PRO A 105 26.72 -18.48 9.09
C PRO A 105 27.18 -19.94 8.91
N ARG A 106 27.41 -20.68 10.01
CA ARG A 106 27.71 -22.13 9.95
C ARG A 106 26.47 -22.97 9.58
N ILE A 107 25.26 -22.41 9.72
CA ILE A 107 24.01 -23.07 9.30
C ILE A 107 24.00 -23.07 7.76
N PRO A 108 23.85 -24.24 7.08
CA PRO A 108 23.95 -24.33 5.62
C PRO A 108 22.99 -23.40 4.88
N ALA A 109 21.75 -23.26 5.35
CA ALA A 109 20.75 -22.35 4.76
C ALA A 109 21.19 -20.88 4.88
N VAL A 110 21.71 -20.48 6.05
CA VAL A 110 22.22 -19.11 6.27
C VAL A 110 23.44 -18.84 5.40
N ASN A 111 24.35 -19.81 5.26
CA ASN A 111 25.51 -19.68 4.38
C ASN A 111 25.12 -19.48 2.91
N LYS A 112 24.13 -20.26 2.42
CA LYS A 112 23.56 -20.06 1.06
C LYS A 112 23.01 -18.65 0.88
N LEU A 113 22.20 -18.16 1.84
CA LEU A 113 21.65 -16.79 1.79
C LEU A 113 22.76 -15.73 1.85
N MET A 114 23.78 -15.91 2.70
CA MET A 114 24.93 -15.00 2.78
C MET A 114 25.70 -14.91 1.45
N SER A 115 25.75 -15.99 0.67
CA SER A 115 26.43 -16.02 -0.62
C SER A 115 25.76 -15.15 -1.70
N ILE A 116 24.46 -14.85 -1.53
CA ILE A 116 23.63 -14.02 -2.45
C ILE A 116 23.16 -12.71 -1.81
N ARG A 117 23.71 -12.33 -0.67
CA ARG A 117 23.28 -11.14 0.08
C ARG A 117 23.32 -9.86 -0.76
N LYS A 118 24.35 -9.71 -1.59
CA LYS A 118 24.50 -8.56 -2.50
C LYS A 118 23.36 -8.53 -3.51
N GLU A 119 23.10 -9.66 -4.13
CA GLU A 119 22.05 -9.83 -5.14
C GLU A 119 20.67 -9.52 -4.55
N LEU A 120 20.37 -10.06 -3.37
CA LEU A 120 19.14 -9.76 -2.66
C LEU A 120 19.02 -8.27 -2.29
N SER A 121 20.12 -7.62 -1.91
CA SER A 121 20.12 -6.19 -1.60
C SER A 121 19.78 -5.33 -2.83
N ILE A 122 20.25 -5.71 -4.02
CA ILE A 122 19.97 -4.99 -5.27
C ILE A 122 18.50 -5.20 -5.67
N ILE A 123 18.00 -6.44 -5.64
CA ILE A 123 16.61 -6.78 -6.00
C ILE A 123 15.63 -6.15 -5.01
N SER A 124 15.88 -6.28 -3.70
CA SER A 124 15.01 -5.66 -2.70
C SER A 124 14.99 -4.15 -2.84
N GLY A 125 16.12 -3.57 -3.25
CA GLY A 125 16.27 -2.15 -3.44
C GLY A 125 15.37 -1.58 -4.52
N SER A 126 15.27 -2.23 -5.68
CA SER A 126 14.36 -1.80 -6.75
C SER A 126 12.89 -1.87 -6.31
N ALA A 127 12.50 -2.95 -5.61
CA ALA A 127 11.14 -3.10 -5.09
C ALA A 127 10.78 -2.05 -4.03
N VAL A 128 11.69 -1.79 -3.07
CA VAL A 128 11.50 -0.80 -2.02
C VAL A 128 11.45 0.62 -2.60
N PHE A 129 12.32 0.93 -3.58
CA PHE A 129 12.32 2.20 -4.25
C PHE A 129 10.99 2.47 -4.96
N THR A 130 10.48 1.50 -5.73
CA THR A 130 9.17 1.60 -6.39
C THR A 130 8.04 1.75 -5.38
N HIS A 131 8.02 0.93 -4.31
CA HIS A 131 7.06 1.08 -3.21
C HIS A 131 7.08 2.50 -2.63
N SER A 132 8.27 3.03 -2.37
CA SER A 132 8.43 4.36 -1.80
C SER A 132 7.93 5.46 -2.72
N LEU A 133 8.22 5.38 -4.04
CA LEU A 133 7.69 6.34 -5.03
C LEU A 133 6.16 6.36 -5.03
N ILE A 134 5.52 5.19 -5.04
CA ILE A 134 4.06 5.07 -4.96
C ILE A 134 3.52 5.74 -3.69
N ARG A 135 4.19 5.55 -2.55
CA ARG A 135 3.76 6.13 -1.27
C ARG A 135 4.00 7.63 -1.19
N VAL A 136 5.10 8.11 -1.77
CA VAL A 136 5.38 9.55 -1.91
C VAL A 136 4.27 10.21 -2.73
N THR A 137 3.89 9.63 -3.86
CA THR A 137 2.87 10.21 -4.72
C THR A 137 1.48 10.18 -4.09
N ASN A 138 1.08 9.02 -3.53
CA ASN A 138 -0.31 8.80 -3.14
C ASN A 138 -0.63 9.20 -1.69
N ASN A 139 0.33 9.12 -0.78
CA ASN A 139 0.06 9.26 0.65
C ASN A 139 0.76 10.45 1.31
N PHE A 140 1.98 10.79 0.85
CA PHE A 140 2.78 11.82 1.52
C PHE A 140 2.13 13.21 1.51
N PRO A 141 1.54 13.72 0.40
CA PRO A 141 0.92 15.04 0.39
C PRO A 141 -0.17 15.18 1.45
N ASN A 142 -1.07 14.18 1.54
CA ASN A 142 -2.13 14.17 2.54
C ASN A 142 -1.59 14.01 3.97
N SER A 143 -0.54 13.19 4.14
CA SER A 143 0.09 13.02 5.45
C SER A 143 0.82 14.29 5.91
N LEU A 144 1.40 15.04 4.98
CA LEU A 144 2.01 16.33 5.29
C LEU A 144 0.94 17.36 5.68
N LYS A 145 -0.21 17.41 5.00
CA LYS A 145 -1.34 18.27 5.36
C LYS A 145 -1.82 18.06 6.80
N PHE A 146 -1.79 16.85 7.32
CA PHE A 146 -2.14 16.58 8.72
C PHE A 146 -1.29 17.43 9.70
N PHE A 147 -0.02 17.66 9.40
CA PHE A 147 0.87 18.43 10.27
C PHE A 147 0.92 19.93 9.93
N THR A 148 0.66 20.31 8.68
CA THR A 148 0.77 21.71 8.23
C THR A 148 -0.56 22.45 8.24
N ASN A 149 -1.67 21.75 8.01
CA ASN A 149 -3.03 22.29 8.00
C ASN A 149 -4.04 21.23 8.45
N ASN A 150 -4.06 20.94 9.76
CA ASN A 150 -4.89 19.89 10.34
C ASN A 150 -6.39 20.13 10.12
N ALA A 151 -6.85 21.38 10.21
CA ALA A 151 -8.24 21.74 10.01
C ALA A 151 -8.72 21.37 8.59
N GLU A 152 -7.94 21.72 7.57
CA GLU A 152 -8.24 21.33 6.17
C GLU A 152 -8.19 19.82 5.97
N TYR A 153 -7.21 19.15 6.60
CA TYR A 153 -7.10 17.69 6.52
C TYR A 153 -8.34 17.00 7.09
N LEU A 154 -8.79 17.40 8.27
CA LEU A 154 -9.97 16.82 8.95
C LEU A 154 -11.26 17.15 8.21
N ALA A 155 -11.40 18.33 7.62
CA ALA A 155 -12.54 18.72 6.82
C ALA A 155 -12.70 17.85 5.55
N ASN A 156 -11.57 17.51 4.92
CA ASN A 156 -11.54 16.76 3.65
C ASN A 156 -11.40 15.24 3.82
N THR A 157 -11.07 14.76 5.03
CA THR A 157 -10.82 13.34 5.30
C THR A 157 -11.77 12.82 6.37
N LYS A 158 -12.55 11.77 6.04
CA LYS A 158 -13.37 11.09 7.05
C LYS A 158 -12.44 10.28 7.96
N VAL A 159 -12.20 10.76 9.17
CA VAL A 159 -11.39 10.07 10.18
C VAL A 159 -12.27 9.65 11.36
N ALA A 160 -12.10 8.41 11.80
CA ALA A 160 -12.76 7.90 13.02
C ALA A 160 -11.98 8.31 14.29
N SER A 161 -10.67 8.51 14.16
CA SER A 161 -9.78 8.90 15.25
C SER A 161 -8.68 9.82 14.71
N GLU A 162 -8.60 11.03 15.25
CA GLU A 162 -7.53 11.97 14.90
C GLU A 162 -6.15 11.43 15.31
N LEU A 163 -6.03 10.83 16.49
CA LEU A 163 -4.81 10.17 16.92
C LEU A 163 -4.38 9.07 15.93
N GLY A 164 -5.33 8.25 15.46
CA GLY A 164 -5.05 7.22 14.46
C GLY A 164 -4.58 7.80 13.12
N ALA A 165 -5.16 8.94 12.70
CA ALA A 165 -4.74 9.67 11.51
C ALA A 165 -3.32 10.24 11.69
N GLY A 166 -3.02 10.79 12.87
CA GLY A 166 -1.70 11.31 13.23
C GLY A 166 -0.63 10.23 13.21
N ILE A 167 -0.89 9.07 13.82
CA ILE A 167 0.03 7.92 13.81
C ILE A 167 0.30 7.44 12.36
N SER A 168 -0.74 7.34 11.52
CA SER A 168 -0.59 6.96 10.12
C SER A 168 0.22 8.00 9.35
N SER A 169 -0.08 9.29 9.52
CA SER A 169 0.62 10.40 8.85
C SER A 169 2.08 10.47 9.27
N PHE A 170 2.38 10.34 10.57
CA PHE A 170 3.75 10.23 11.07
C PHE A 170 4.50 9.07 10.42
N SER A 171 3.84 7.91 10.29
CA SER A 171 4.46 6.74 9.67
C SER A 171 4.80 6.99 8.19
N PHE A 172 3.94 7.67 7.42
CA PHE A 172 4.25 8.04 6.04
C PHE A 172 5.39 9.04 5.93
N VAL A 173 5.44 10.05 6.81
CA VAL A 173 6.56 11.01 6.87
C VAL A 173 7.87 10.29 7.23
N LEU A 174 7.82 9.38 8.22
CA LEU A 174 8.98 8.54 8.56
C LEU A 174 9.46 7.72 7.36
N GLY A 175 8.54 7.28 6.46
CA GLY A 175 8.86 6.61 5.21
C GLY A 175 9.79 7.43 4.30
N ILE A 176 9.63 8.76 4.26
CA ILE A 176 10.53 9.66 3.50
C ILE A 176 11.92 9.69 4.13
N VAL A 177 11.99 9.81 5.46
CA VAL A 177 13.29 9.77 6.18
C VAL A 177 13.99 8.43 5.91
N MET A 178 13.23 7.34 5.94
CA MET A 178 13.75 6.01 5.59
C MET A 178 14.27 5.94 4.15
N LEU A 179 13.58 6.55 3.19
CA LEU A 179 14.00 6.58 1.78
C LEU A 179 15.33 7.32 1.63
N ILE A 180 15.51 8.45 2.32
CA ILE A 180 16.77 9.21 2.33
C ILE A 180 17.95 8.36 2.86
N ILE A 181 17.73 7.56 3.90
CA ILE A 181 18.74 6.65 4.45
C ILE A 181 18.94 5.44 3.52
N PHE A 182 17.87 4.94 2.94
CA PHE A 182 17.84 3.71 2.16
C PHE A 182 18.58 3.85 0.82
N ILE A 183 18.36 4.94 0.07
CA ILE A 183 18.96 5.14 -1.26
C ILE A 183 20.49 5.01 -1.22
N PRO A 184 21.24 5.71 -0.34
CA PRO A 184 22.68 5.55 -0.27
C PRO A 184 23.12 4.14 0.16
N LEU A 185 22.39 3.49 1.07
CA LEU A 185 22.66 2.11 1.47
C LEU A 185 22.51 1.13 0.31
N TRP A 186 21.46 1.31 -0.50
CA TRP A 186 21.20 0.53 -1.70
C TRP A 186 22.25 0.76 -2.77
N VAL A 187 22.54 2.03 -3.09
CA VAL A 187 23.56 2.42 -4.08
C VAL A 187 24.93 1.86 -3.71
N THR A 188 25.32 1.84 -2.45
CA THR A 188 26.59 1.27 -2.00
C THR A 188 26.62 -0.27 -1.99
N SER A 189 25.50 -0.93 -2.27
CA SER A 189 25.46 -2.39 -2.49
C SER A 189 26.02 -2.80 -3.87
N PHE A 190 26.07 -1.88 -4.84
CA PHE A 190 26.67 -2.13 -6.14
C PHE A 190 28.21 -2.24 -6.03
N GLY A 191 28.76 -3.27 -6.69
CA GLY A 191 30.18 -3.65 -6.55
C GLY A 191 31.17 -2.54 -6.93
N GLY A 192 30.87 -1.74 -7.97
CA GLY A 192 31.71 -0.61 -8.40
C GLY A 192 31.82 0.48 -7.33
N ILE A 193 30.70 0.88 -6.74
CA ILE A 193 30.65 1.93 -5.72
C ILE A 193 31.33 1.45 -4.43
N ARG A 194 31.06 0.20 -4.01
CA ARG A 194 31.73 -0.41 -2.85
C ARG A 194 33.25 -0.44 -3.02
N LYS A 195 33.74 -0.79 -4.22
CA LYS A 195 35.19 -0.78 -4.51
C LYS A 195 35.78 0.61 -4.40
N ARG A 196 35.12 1.64 -4.97
CA ARG A 196 35.58 3.04 -4.89
C ARG A 196 35.60 3.58 -3.47
N MET A 197 34.59 3.22 -2.65
CA MET A 197 34.49 3.65 -1.24
C MET A 197 35.56 3.00 -0.34
N GLY A 198 36.01 1.81 -0.67
CA GLY A 198 36.88 0.97 0.16
C GLY A 198 36.09 0.22 1.26
N TYR A 199 36.57 -0.97 1.59
CA TYR A 199 35.83 -1.91 2.46
C TYR A 199 35.57 -1.36 3.87
N ALA A 200 36.55 -0.70 4.49
CA ALA A 200 36.43 -0.19 5.86
C ALA A 200 35.35 0.93 5.97
N LYS A 201 35.40 1.90 5.05
CA LYS A 201 34.41 2.99 4.97
C LYS A 201 33.02 2.44 4.66
N TRP A 202 32.94 1.53 3.68
CA TRP A 202 31.68 0.86 3.33
C TRP A 202 31.08 0.12 4.52
N LYS A 203 31.87 -0.65 5.28
CA LYS A 203 31.40 -1.40 6.45
C LYS A 203 30.90 -0.45 7.57
N LYS A 204 31.57 0.69 7.79
CA LYS A 204 31.10 1.72 8.74
C LYS A 204 29.77 2.31 8.28
N PHE A 205 29.65 2.63 7.00
CA PHE A 205 28.45 3.20 6.41
C PHE A 205 27.25 2.23 6.48
N GLN A 206 27.46 0.95 6.19
CA GLN A 206 26.41 -0.08 6.27
C GLN A 206 25.78 -0.25 7.69
N LYS A 207 26.40 0.31 8.74
CA LYS A 207 25.78 0.32 10.08
C LYS A 207 24.50 1.14 10.15
N TRP A 208 24.30 2.13 9.25
CA TRP A 208 23.05 2.87 9.11
C TRP A 208 21.84 1.98 8.79
N SER A 209 22.09 0.77 8.28
CA SER A 209 21.02 -0.23 8.11
C SER A 209 20.31 -0.58 9.42
N TYR A 210 20.96 -0.48 10.59
CA TYR A 210 20.31 -0.70 11.87
C TYR A 210 19.28 0.39 12.19
N VAL A 211 19.59 1.64 11.86
CA VAL A 211 18.66 2.77 11.99
C VAL A 211 17.49 2.57 11.04
N LEU A 212 17.79 2.17 9.79
CA LEU A 212 16.76 1.86 8.80
C LEU A 212 15.81 0.74 9.29
N TYR A 213 16.32 -0.34 9.87
CA TYR A 213 15.49 -1.45 10.36
C TYR A 213 14.64 -1.05 11.57
N ALA A 214 15.18 -0.23 12.48
CA ALA A 214 14.40 0.31 13.60
C ALA A 214 13.28 1.24 13.10
N ALA A 215 13.59 2.13 12.16
CA ALA A 215 12.60 3.00 11.54
C ALA A 215 11.54 2.21 10.74
N LEU A 216 11.94 1.14 10.03
CA LEU A 216 11.04 0.26 9.31
C LEU A 216 10.04 -0.45 10.24
N PHE A 217 10.50 -0.89 11.42
CA PHE A 217 9.61 -1.44 12.43
C PHE A 217 8.59 -0.40 12.90
N ILE A 218 9.03 0.80 13.26
CA ILE A 218 8.16 1.88 13.73
C ILE A 218 7.16 2.28 12.64
N HIS A 219 7.63 2.43 11.39
CA HIS A 219 6.80 2.73 10.24
C HIS A 219 5.71 1.66 10.02
N ALA A 220 6.09 0.38 9.99
CA ALA A 220 5.15 -0.71 9.77
C ALA A 220 4.14 -0.83 10.90
N MET A 221 4.58 -0.70 12.16
CA MET A 221 3.72 -0.70 13.35
C MET A 221 2.71 0.47 13.29
N GLY A 222 3.19 1.67 13.02
CA GLY A 222 2.35 2.86 12.98
C GLY A 222 1.28 2.80 11.89
N ILE A 223 1.60 2.26 10.70
CA ILE A 223 0.60 2.03 9.64
C ILE A 223 -0.48 1.04 10.11
N GLN A 224 -0.12 -0.03 10.82
CA GLN A 224 -1.11 -1.00 11.33
C GLN A 224 -1.96 -0.39 12.44
N ILE A 225 -1.36 0.24 13.44
CA ILE A 225 -2.06 0.87 14.58
C ILE A 225 -2.99 1.96 14.08
N GLY A 226 -2.48 2.91 13.29
CA GLY A 226 -3.30 4.00 12.75
C GLY A 226 -4.45 3.51 11.88
N GLY A 227 -4.21 2.44 11.07
CA GLY A 227 -5.27 1.81 10.30
C GLY A 227 -6.28 0.99 11.13
N MET A 228 -5.93 0.53 12.33
CA MET A 228 -6.88 -0.09 13.27
C MET A 228 -7.80 0.97 13.89
N MET A 229 -7.26 2.14 14.19
CA MET A 229 -8.01 3.27 14.74
C MET A 229 -8.87 3.98 13.68
N ASN A 230 -8.51 3.88 12.41
CA ASN A 230 -9.25 4.41 11.26
C ASN A 230 -9.54 3.29 10.24
N PRO A 231 -10.47 2.37 10.52
CA PRO A 231 -10.79 1.29 9.61
C PRO A 231 -11.41 1.85 8.32
N ARG A 232 -10.79 1.57 7.18
CA ARG A 232 -11.35 1.91 5.86
C ARG A 232 -12.58 1.05 5.62
N GLY A 233 -13.75 1.69 5.45
CA GLY A 233 -15.01 1.00 5.13
C GLY A 233 -15.99 0.83 6.30
N GLY A 234 -15.73 1.39 7.47
CA GLY A 234 -16.79 1.63 8.43
C GLY A 234 -17.65 2.78 7.90
N HIS A 235 -18.88 2.50 7.46
CA HIS A 235 -19.91 3.52 7.48
C HIS A 235 -20.06 3.94 8.94
N THR A 236 -19.31 4.98 9.38
CA THR A 236 -19.80 5.73 10.53
C THR A 236 -21.16 6.28 10.09
N PRO A 237 -22.25 5.96 10.80
CA PRO A 237 -23.49 6.66 10.55
C PRO A 237 -23.15 8.14 10.56
N LYS A 238 -23.50 8.86 9.48
CA LYS A 238 -23.47 10.33 9.48
C LYS A 238 -24.12 10.72 10.81
N PRO A 239 -23.46 11.50 11.69
CA PRO A 239 -24.13 11.98 12.88
C PRO A 239 -25.44 12.56 12.38
N ALA A 240 -26.58 12.09 12.92
CA ALA A 240 -27.86 12.68 12.61
C ALA A 240 -27.66 14.18 12.78
N ALA A 241 -27.88 14.93 11.69
CA ALA A 241 -27.89 16.37 11.78
C ALA A 241 -28.80 16.67 12.96
N VAL A 242 -28.24 17.25 14.02
CA VAL A 242 -29.04 17.83 15.07
C VAL A 242 -29.82 18.93 14.35
N GLU A 243 -31.04 18.62 13.95
CA GLU A 243 -32.01 19.62 13.55
C GLU A 243 -32.13 20.54 14.76
N THR A 244 -31.35 21.59 14.72
CA THR A 244 -31.59 22.74 15.57
C THR A 244 -32.91 23.30 15.08
N THR A 245 -33.99 22.81 15.70
CA THR A 245 -35.31 23.41 15.60
C THR A 245 -35.13 24.79 16.22
N VAL A 246 -34.72 25.74 15.40
CA VAL A 246 -34.88 27.15 15.71
C VAL A 246 -36.38 27.39 15.68
N ALA A 247 -36.97 27.34 16.87
CA ALA A 247 -38.31 27.82 17.08
C ALA A 247 -38.38 29.24 16.52
N GLN A 248 -38.94 29.38 15.35
CA GLN A 248 -39.40 30.66 14.80
C GLN A 248 -40.42 31.21 15.77
N ARG A 249 -39.97 32.02 16.72
CA ARG A 249 -40.81 32.96 17.44
C ARG A 249 -41.33 33.95 16.42
N GLN A 250 -42.58 33.81 16.04
CA GLN A 250 -43.42 34.83 15.43
C GLN A 250 -43.40 36.06 16.34
N ALA A 251 -42.88 37.18 15.88
CA ALA A 251 -43.12 38.50 16.41
C ALA A 251 -44.13 39.20 15.50
N PRO A 252 -45.08 39.98 16.02
CA PRO A 252 -46.26 40.47 15.30
C PRO A 252 -45.92 41.61 14.33
N GLU A 253 -46.70 41.62 13.25
CA GLU A 253 -46.80 42.70 12.29
C GLU A 253 -47.04 44.07 12.94
N ALA A 254 -46.24 45.03 12.58
CA ALA A 254 -46.55 46.46 12.71
C ALA A 254 -46.46 47.11 11.36
N ASN A 255 -47.64 47.47 10.81
CA ASN A 255 -47.86 48.41 9.72
C ASN A 255 -47.07 49.70 9.89
N THR A 256 -46.40 50.19 8.86
CA THR A 256 -46.41 51.62 8.54
C THR A 256 -46.14 51.83 7.05
N GLU A 257 -47.04 52.53 6.43
CA GLU A 257 -47.03 53.10 5.11
C GLU A 257 -45.96 54.17 4.88
N ASN A 258 -45.70 54.41 3.58
CA ASN A 258 -45.31 55.64 2.93
C ASN A 258 -43.85 56.12 2.97
N ALA A 259 -43.26 56.17 1.77
CA ALA A 259 -42.88 57.34 0.96
C ALA A 259 -41.91 56.93 -0.16
N LYS A 260 -42.37 56.92 -1.32
CA LYS A 260 -42.19 57.77 -2.52
C LYS A 260 -40.81 58.43 -2.73
N THR A 261 -40.39 58.27 -4.03
CA THR A 261 -39.58 59.13 -4.91
C THR A 261 -38.09 58.98 -4.80
N ALA A 262 -37.36 58.87 -5.84
CA ALA A 262 -37.27 59.26 -7.25
C ALA A 262 -35.86 59.06 -7.77
N ASN A 263 -35.77 58.80 -9.04
CA ASN A 263 -34.70 59.21 -10.04
C ASN A 263 -33.28 58.63 -9.82
N GLY A 264 -32.60 58.20 -10.81
CA GLY A 264 -32.51 58.44 -12.25
C GLY A 264 -31.49 57.50 -12.85
N GLU A 265 -31.77 57.07 -14.01
CA GLU A 265 -31.08 57.26 -15.29
C GLU A 265 -29.53 57.25 -15.21
N ALA A 266 -28.87 56.38 -15.93
CA ALA A 266 -28.52 56.48 -17.32
C ALA A 266 -27.65 55.27 -17.71
N ARG A 267 -28.02 54.58 -18.78
CA ARG A 267 -27.40 54.65 -20.11
C ARG A 267 -26.06 53.89 -20.17
N SER A 268 -25.92 52.92 -20.99
CA SER A 268 -25.90 52.81 -22.44
C SER A 268 -24.79 51.89 -22.89
N GLU A 269 -25.18 51.01 -23.70
CA GLU A 269 -24.65 50.66 -25.02
C GLU A 269 -23.48 49.71 -25.13
N ARG A 270 -23.78 48.67 -25.82
CA ARG A 270 -23.43 48.21 -27.21
C ARG A 270 -22.17 47.39 -27.26
N ASN A 271 -22.11 46.28 -27.86
CA ASN A 271 -22.38 45.75 -29.22
C ASN A 271 -22.24 44.22 -29.11
N ASN A 272 -23.13 43.41 -29.60
CA ASN A 272 -23.43 42.99 -30.99
C ASN A 272 -22.22 42.59 -31.84
N GLU A 273 -22.37 41.39 -32.29
CA GLU A 273 -22.14 40.81 -33.64
C GLU A 273 -21.26 39.57 -33.56
N HIS A 274 -21.46 38.51 -34.18
CA HIS A 274 -22.25 38.03 -35.31
C HIS A 274 -21.87 36.54 -35.49
N VAL A 275 -22.87 35.61 -35.52
CA VAL A 275 -23.34 34.88 -36.72
C VAL A 275 -22.38 33.83 -37.30
N LYS A 276 -22.81 32.65 -37.38
CA LYS A 276 -23.35 31.72 -38.38
C LYS A 276 -23.06 30.31 -37.98
N ASP A 277 -24.08 29.48 -37.71
CA ASP A 277 -24.85 28.67 -38.65
C ASP A 277 -24.02 27.87 -39.67
N VAL A 278 -24.14 26.54 -39.55
CA VAL A 278 -24.38 25.61 -40.66
C VAL A 278 -24.85 24.24 -40.09
N THR A 279 -26.16 23.97 -40.22
CA THR A 279 -26.87 22.78 -40.75
C THR A 279 -26.40 21.39 -40.37
N SER A 280 -27.24 20.65 -39.58
CA SER A 280 -28.29 19.71 -40.01
C SER A 280 -27.86 18.54 -40.91
N GLU A 281 -28.07 17.33 -40.43
CA GLU A 281 -28.74 16.21 -41.09
C GLU A 281 -28.77 15.03 -40.14
N ASN A 282 -29.89 14.72 -39.55
CA ASN A 282 -30.95 13.84 -40.00
C ASN A 282 -30.48 12.40 -40.27
N ARG A 283 -30.77 11.46 -39.34
CA ARG A 283 -31.30 10.17 -39.77
C ARG A 283 -32.06 9.48 -38.65
N LYS A 284 -33.31 9.30 -38.98
CA LYS A 284 -34.42 8.58 -38.34
C LYS A 284 -34.13 7.14 -37.97
N GLU A 285 -34.78 6.75 -36.86
CA GLU A 285 -35.70 5.60 -36.74
C GLU A 285 -35.18 4.22 -37.11
N HIS A 286 -35.19 3.34 -36.15
CA HIS A 286 -35.99 2.11 -36.22
C HIS A 286 -36.36 1.63 -34.83
N ALA A 287 -37.65 1.72 -34.56
CA ALA A 287 -38.35 1.02 -33.52
C ALA A 287 -38.51 -0.46 -33.96
N ALA A 288 -38.24 -1.41 -33.06
CA ALA A 288 -38.68 -2.81 -33.20
C ALA A 288 -39.12 -3.32 -31.84
N VAL A 289 -40.37 -3.23 -31.63
CA VAL A 289 -41.42 -4.21 -31.26
C VAL A 289 -40.90 -5.48 -30.55
N LYS A 290 -41.35 -5.62 -29.28
CA LYS A 290 -41.41 -6.88 -28.52
C LYS A 290 -42.47 -7.80 -29.12
N PRO A 291 -42.28 -9.13 -29.04
CA PRO A 291 -43.41 -10.01 -28.79
C PRO A 291 -43.30 -10.67 -27.41
N GLU A 292 -44.36 -10.49 -26.63
CA GLU A 292 -44.70 -11.38 -25.53
C GLU A 292 -45.02 -12.76 -26.07
N THR A 293 -44.39 -13.77 -25.51
CA THR A 293 -44.85 -15.15 -25.60
C THR A 293 -44.97 -15.75 -24.21
N ASN A 294 -46.18 -15.84 -23.80
CA ASN A 294 -46.74 -16.64 -22.74
C ASN A 294 -46.44 -18.13 -23.04
N LYS A 295 -45.75 -18.85 -22.16
CA LYS A 295 -45.79 -20.32 -22.11
C LYS A 295 -45.89 -20.80 -20.68
N GLN A 296 -47.07 -21.36 -20.46
CA GLN A 296 -47.48 -22.21 -19.35
C GLN A 296 -46.50 -23.36 -19.10
N GLY A 297 -46.33 -23.60 -17.83
CA GLY A 297 -46.27 -24.84 -17.08
C GLY A 297 -45.60 -26.06 -17.74
N GLU A 298 -44.39 -26.35 -17.30
CA GLU A 298 -43.91 -27.71 -17.25
C GLU A 298 -43.16 -27.92 -15.93
N GLN A 299 -43.87 -28.60 -15.01
CA GLN A 299 -43.30 -29.08 -13.75
C GLN A 299 -42.39 -30.27 -14.08
N THR A 300 -41.09 -29.99 -14.24
CA THR A 300 -40.08 -31.05 -14.20
C THR A 300 -39.71 -31.31 -12.74
N VAL A 301 -40.14 -32.48 -12.27
CA VAL A 301 -39.74 -33.08 -10.99
C VAL A 301 -38.24 -33.22 -10.97
N LYS A 302 -37.53 -32.40 -10.16
CA LYS A 302 -36.11 -32.57 -9.86
C LYS A 302 -35.92 -33.83 -9.02
N PRO A 303 -34.99 -34.73 -9.39
CA PRO A 303 -34.59 -35.83 -8.52
C PRO A 303 -33.96 -35.28 -7.25
N ALA A 304 -34.36 -35.83 -6.11
CA ALA A 304 -33.81 -35.53 -4.79
C ALA A 304 -32.26 -35.69 -4.83
N ALA A 305 -31.56 -34.59 -4.78
CA ALA A 305 -30.12 -34.56 -4.66
C ALA A 305 -29.75 -35.05 -3.26
N SER A 306 -29.06 -36.19 -3.20
CA SER A 306 -28.35 -36.75 -2.10
C SER A 306 -27.64 -35.66 -1.30
N GLY A 307 -28.05 -35.53 -0.01
CA GLY A 307 -27.49 -34.57 0.93
C GLY A 307 -26.01 -34.79 1.24
N ARG A 308 -25.13 -34.31 0.36
CA ARG A 308 -23.77 -33.99 0.76
C ARG A 308 -23.75 -32.53 1.20
N THR A 309 -23.71 -32.33 2.53
CA THR A 309 -23.33 -31.02 3.09
C THR A 309 -22.05 -30.55 2.42
N PRO A 310 -22.05 -29.37 1.77
CA PRO A 310 -20.82 -28.85 1.18
C PRO A 310 -19.81 -28.64 2.31
N THR A 311 -18.75 -29.41 2.33
CA THR A 311 -17.60 -29.18 3.18
C THR A 311 -17.10 -27.77 2.85
N LYS A 312 -17.29 -26.83 3.80
CA LYS A 312 -16.77 -25.45 3.67
C LYS A 312 -15.28 -25.52 3.39
N SER A 313 -14.87 -24.99 2.26
CA SER A 313 -13.45 -24.81 1.92
C SER A 313 -12.81 -23.84 2.90
N LEU A 314 -11.52 -23.99 3.21
CA LEU A 314 -10.74 -23.01 3.95
C LEU A 314 -10.81 -21.61 3.31
N ALA A 315 -11.00 -21.53 1.99
CA ALA A 315 -11.18 -20.30 1.24
C ALA A 315 -12.49 -19.54 1.60
N ASP A 316 -13.50 -20.24 2.14
CA ASP A 316 -14.79 -19.65 2.53
C ASP A 316 -14.71 -18.94 3.90
N ILE A 317 -13.61 -19.07 4.63
CA ILE A 317 -13.42 -18.42 5.94
C ILE A 317 -13.07 -16.94 5.73
N LYS A 318 -14.08 -16.07 5.85
CA LYS A 318 -13.89 -14.62 5.79
C LYS A 318 -13.34 -14.10 7.13
N VAL A 319 -12.04 -13.85 7.16
CA VAL A 319 -11.38 -13.19 8.32
C VAL A 319 -11.62 -11.68 8.24
N SER A 320 -12.03 -11.06 9.36
CA SER A 320 -12.31 -9.62 9.40
C SER A 320 -11.03 -8.80 9.08
N ALA A 321 -11.21 -7.61 8.52
CA ALA A 321 -10.09 -6.72 8.22
C ALA A 321 -9.30 -6.35 9.50
N GLN A 322 -10.00 -6.23 10.62
CA GLN A 322 -9.38 -5.91 11.91
C GLN A 322 -8.56 -7.09 12.44
N THR A 323 -9.07 -8.31 12.35
CA THR A 323 -8.32 -9.52 12.72
C THR A 323 -7.04 -9.67 11.89
N LYS A 324 -7.11 -9.41 10.58
CA LYS A 324 -5.92 -9.41 9.70
C LYS A 324 -4.85 -8.40 10.16
N ARG A 325 -5.26 -7.21 10.62
CA ARG A 325 -4.34 -6.21 11.17
C ARG A 325 -3.70 -6.66 12.48
N TYR A 326 -4.45 -7.31 13.38
CA TYR A 326 -3.88 -7.88 14.60
C TYR A 326 -2.86 -8.97 14.29
N ILE A 327 -3.17 -9.88 13.35
CA ILE A 327 -2.22 -10.92 12.91
C ILE A 327 -0.95 -10.28 12.34
N HIS A 328 -1.09 -9.25 11.52
CA HIS A 328 0.06 -8.54 10.94
C HIS A 328 0.90 -7.85 12.03
N LEU A 329 0.25 -7.15 12.97
CA LEU A 329 0.91 -6.49 14.09
C LEU A 329 1.71 -7.48 14.94
N PHE A 330 1.07 -8.60 15.32
CA PHE A 330 1.73 -9.68 16.05
C PHE A 330 2.93 -10.27 15.29
N SER A 331 2.76 -10.48 13.99
CA SER A 331 3.85 -10.96 13.11
C SER A 331 5.04 -9.99 13.10
N LEU A 332 4.80 -8.67 13.05
CA LEU A 332 5.86 -7.65 13.13
C LEU A 332 6.58 -7.71 14.47
N ILE A 333 5.85 -7.76 15.58
CA ILE A 333 6.45 -7.86 16.93
C ILE A 333 7.31 -9.12 17.04
N LEU A 334 6.80 -10.26 16.58
CA LEU A 334 7.51 -11.53 16.61
C LEU A 334 8.80 -11.48 15.77
N ILE A 335 8.72 -10.97 14.54
CA ILE A 335 9.86 -10.88 13.62
C ILE A 335 10.92 -9.93 14.19
N TYR A 336 10.58 -8.69 14.49
CA TYR A 336 11.57 -7.72 14.96
C TYR A 336 12.06 -7.99 16.37
N GLY A 337 11.21 -8.52 17.27
CA GLY A 337 11.58 -8.94 18.61
C GLY A 337 12.58 -10.12 18.61
N SER A 338 12.30 -11.15 17.79
CA SER A 338 13.24 -12.28 17.67
C SER A 338 14.56 -11.87 17.01
N TYR A 339 14.53 -10.95 16.03
CA TYR A 339 15.76 -10.37 15.47
C TYR A 339 16.59 -9.64 16.54
N LEU A 340 15.96 -8.77 17.32
CA LEU A 340 16.64 -8.04 18.38
C LEU A 340 17.28 -8.99 19.39
N PHE A 341 16.53 -10.01 19.82
CA PHE A 341 17.04 -11.06 20.72
C PHE A 341 18.29 -11.76 20.14
N LEU A 342 18.24 -12.18 18.88
CA LEU A 342 19.37 -12.83 18.20
C LEU A 342 20.58 -11.91 18.10
N ARG A 343 20.37 -10.61 17.81
CA ARG A 343 21.45 -9.62 17.75
C ARG A 343 22.11 -9.38 19.10
N LEU A 344 21.32 -9.23 20.16
CA LEU A 344 21.85 -9.07 21.52
C LEU A 344 22.64 -10.30 21.97
N ARG A 345 22.10 -11.51 21.71
CA ARG A 345 22.81 -12.77 22.00
C ARG A 345 24.14 -12.85 21.24
N LYS A 346 24.16 -12.47 19.97
CA LYS A 346 25.40 -12.45 19.17
C LYS A 346 26.40 -11.42 19.70
N ALA A 347 25.94 -10.21 20.03
CA ALA A 347 26.78 -9.15 20.57
C ALA A 347 27.46 -9.57 21.90
N LYS A 348 26.70 -10.21 22.81
CA LYS A 348 27.26 -10.78 24.05
C LYS A 348 28.34 -11.82 23.78
N LYS A 349 28.09 -12.77 22.83
CA LYS A 349 29.11 -13.78 22.45
C LYS A 349 30.37 -13.16 21.86
N ASP A 350 30.23 -12.13 21.02
CA ASP A 350 31.36 -11.44 20.38
C ASP A 350 32.17 -10.62 21.41
N ALA A 351 31.51 -10.02 22.40
CA ALA A 351 32.16 -9.32 23.52
C ALA A 351 33.01 -10.28 24.36
N VAL A 352 32.45 -11.44 24.76
CA VAL A 352 33.18 -12.43 25.53
C VAL A 352 34.42 -12.98 24.80
N LYS A 353 34.35 -13.10 23.45
CA LYS A 353 35.51 -13.51 22.64
C LYS A 353 36.62 -12.47 22.62
N ARG A 354 36.29 -11.17 22.63
CA ARG A 354 37.27 -10.08 22.63
C ARG A 354 38.04 -9.96 23.96
N VAL A 355 37.42 -10.35 25.05
CA VAL A 355 38.08 -10.32 26.37
C VAL A 355 39.04 -11.51 26.58
N LYS A 356 38.87 -12.60 25.78
CA LYS A 356 39.72 -13.83 25.89
C LYS A 356 40.93 -13.82 24.94
N VAL A 357 41.10 -12.77 24.14
CA VAL A 357 42.24 -12.51 23.25
C VAL A 357 43.00 -11.29 23.79
#